data_7fb058ed28fc6b1476c3f7fd89ccad38
#
_entry.id   7fb058ed28fc6b1476c3f7fd89ccad38
#
_cell.length_a   1.000
_cell.length_b   1.000
_cell.length_c   1.000
_cell.angle_alpha   90.00
_cell.angle_beta   90.00
_cell.angle_gamma   90.00
#
_symmetry.space_group_name_H-M   'P 1'
#
loop_
_entity.id
_entity.type
_entity.pdbx_description
1 polymer ?
#
loop_
_entity_poly.entity_id
_entity_poly.type
_entity_poly.pdbx_seq_one_letter_code
_entity_poly.pdbx_strand_id
1 'polypeptide(L)'
;MAGESGPVTLRGIAERLGLHVSTVSRVLNGPSGEQGRAASGETARRIRELADELGYRPNPHATSLRTRRSNLVGVLFPRLSEIVVATIYEGVEEEATRRGLSTFVTNTHDDPATQRERIGMVLGRRVDGLIIGDAHLDGAALADPALDGTPFVLVNRRTDTGHPAVTCDDRLGGRRVAEHFLDLGHRRVAVIAGEPFASTGTDRTTGFTDRYREAGLPLPAHWVRHCGFDTAGGHRAAAELLSGPDRPTAIFAVNDLAAIGTMGAARDLGLRLGEDLALAGFNDTPLAAELPVPLTSVRSPMAEQGRRAVRLLLRRIAGEPVASEMLGPELVVRASSGVQIGPPPR
;
A
#
# COMPACT_ATOMS: atom_id res chain seq x y z
N MET A 1 35.17 -41.23 -7.50
CA MET A 1 34.96 -40.38 -8.70
C MET A 1 33.61 -39.72 -8.56
N ALA A 2 33.59 -38.49 -8.06
CA ALA A 2 32.39 -37.69 -7.95
C ALA A 2 32.13 -37.08 -9.36
N GLY A 3 31.07 -37.56 -10.00
CA GLY A 3 30.66 -37.02 -11.28
C GLY A 3 30.16 -35.58 -11.11
N GLU A 4 30.69 -34.65 -11.89
CA GLU A 4 30.21 -33.29 -12.07
C GLU A 4 28.76 -33.34 -12.55
N SER A 5 27.82 -33.23 -11.63
CA SER A 5 26.40 -33.04 -11.99
C SER A 5 26.17 -31.59 -12.31
N GLY A 6 26.37 -31.20 -13.56
CA GLY A 6 25.90 -29.95 -14.08
C GLY A 6 24.36 -29.80 -13.86
N PRO A 7 23.80 -28.58 -13.96
CA PRO A 7 22.38 -28.37 -13.73
C PRO A 7 21.52 -29.24 -14.65
N VAL A 8 20.51 -29.92 -14.09
CA VAL A 8 19.58 -30.76 -14.83
C VAL A 8 18.86 -29.92 -15.89
N THR A 9 18.88 -30.38 -17.14
CA THR A 9 18.30 -29.65 -18.29
C THR A 9 17.14 -30.40 -18.91
N LEU A 10 16.25 -29.70 -19.61
CA LEU A 10 15.17 -30.33 -20.41
C LEU A 10 15.73 -31.34 -21.41
N ARG A 11 16.91 -31.09 -21.95
CA ARG A 11 17.59 -31.99 -22.90
C ARG A 11 18.01 -33.28 -22.21
N GLY A 12 18.57 -33.21 -21.00
CA GLY A 12 18.97 -34.39 -20.24
C GLY A 12 17.76 -35.28 -19.84
N ILE A 13 16.61 -34.65 -19.52
CA ILE A 13 15.38 -35.39 -19.26
C ILE A 13 14.87 -36.05 -20.55
N ALA A 14 14.87 -35.35 -21.68
CA ALA A 14 14.44 -35.85 -22.98
C ALA A 14 15.29 -37.06 -23.41
N GLU A 15 16.61 -36.97 -23.32
CA GLU A 15 17.55 -38.04 -23.66
C GLU A 15 17.31 -39.30 -22.81
N ARG A 16 17.09 -39.16 -21.50
CA ARG A 16 16.81 -40.31 -20.59
C ARG A 16 15.50 -41.01 -20.87
N LEU A 17 14.51 -40.29 -21.39
CA LEU A 17 13.19 -40.84 -21.70
C LEU A 17 13.04 -41.22 -23.16
N GLY A 18 14.02 -40.97 -24.02
CA GLY A 18 13.93 -41.21 -25.47
C GLY A 18 12.87 -40.33 -26.15
N LEU A 19 12.67 -39.11 -25.66
CA LEU A 19 11.65 -38.19 -26.12
C LEU A 19 12.26 -36.93 -26.78
N HIS A 20 11.48 -36.26 -27.61
CA HIS A 20 11.91 -34.96 -28.14
C HIS A 20 11.82 -33.86 -27.06
N VAL A 21 12.82 -32.97 -27.02
CA VAL A 21 12.91 -31.88 -26.01
C VAL A 21 11.65 -31.02 -25.98
N SER A 22 11.02 -30.77 -27.14
CA SER A 22 9.78 -30.01 -27.22
C SER A 22 8.59 -30.67 -26.50
N THR A 23 8.56 -32.02 -26.45
CA THR A 23 7.52 -32.77 -25.73
C THR A 23 7.72 -32.60 -24.24
N VAL A 24 8.93 -32.77 -23.74
CA VAL A 24 9.29 -32.57 -22.33
C VAL A 24 9.02 -31.12 -21.91
N SER A 25 9.42 -30.15 -22.73
CA SER A 25 9.19 -28.73 -22.48
C SER A 25 7.70 -28.39 -22.39
N ARG A 26 6.86 -28.92 -23.28
CA ARG A 26 5.40 -28.68 -23.24
C ARG A 26 4.74 -29.31 -22.01
N VAL A 27 5.19 -30.47 -21.57
CA VAL A 27 4.65 -31.13 -20.37
C VAL A 27 5.06 -30.39 -19.09
N LEU A 28 6.31 -29.93 -18.99
CA LEU A 28 6.83 -29.28 -17.79
C LEU A 28 6.57 -27.77 -17.73
N ASN A 29 6.51 -27.08 -18.88
CA ASN A 29 6.45 -25.61 -18.97
C ASN A 29 5.27 -25.09 -19.81
N GLY A 30 4.36 -25.96 -20.27
CA GLY A 30 3.18 -25.55 -21.04
C GLY A 30 2.07 -25.00 -20.13
N PRO A 31 1.15 -24.17 -20.67
CA PRO A 31 -0.05 -23.75 -19.96
C PRO A 31 -0.88 -24.93 -19.48
N SER A 32 -1.54 -24.80 -18.33
CA SER A 32 -2.26 -25.89 -17.66
C SER A 32 -3.31 -26.61 -18.56
N GLY A 33 -3.83 -25.95 -19.60
CA GLY A 33 -4.78 -26.53 -20.56
C GLY A 33 -4.13 -27.29 -21.74
N GLU A 34 -2.85 -27.04 -22.05
CA GLU A 34 -2.11 -27.71 -23.13
C GLU A 34 -1.25 -28.88 -22.63
N GLN A 35 -0.99 -28.96 -21.34
CA GLN A 35 -0.16 -30.01 -20.73
C GLN A 35 -0.76 -31.42 -20.99
N GLY A 36 -2.09 -31.57 -21.00
CA GLY A 36 -2.78 -32.82 -21.30
C GLY A 36 -2.82 -33.21 -22.79
N ARG A 37 -2.52 -32.27 -23.71
CA ARG A 37 -2.49 -32.54 -25.16
C ARG A 37 -1.08 -32.77 -25.72
N ALA A 38 -0.05 -32.50 -24.92
CA ALA A 38 1.35 -32.53 -25.36
C ALA A 38 1.95 -33.95 -25.40
N ALA A 39 1.39 -34.88 -24.66
CA ALA A 39 1.79 -36.29 -24.60
C ALA A 39 0.65 -37.14 -24.02
N SER A 40 0.72 -38.47 -24.17
CA SER A 40 -0.22 -39.36 -23.48
C SER A 40 -0.12 -39.17 -21.96
N GLY A 41 -1.21 -39.43 -21.23
CA GLY A 41 -1.21 -39.25 -19.76
C GLY A 41 -0.07 -40.00 -19.07
N GLU A 42 0.28 -41.20 -19.55
CA GLU A 42 1.38 -42.00 -19.05
C GLU A 42 2.74 -41.36 -19.34
N THR A 43 2.96 -40.86 -20.56
CA THR A 43 4.20 -40.18 -20.90
C THR A 43 4.37 -38.86 -20.09
N ALA A 44 3.29 -38.13 -19.90
CA ALA A 44 3.34 -36.89 -19.08
C ALA A 44 3.66 -37.20 -17.62
N ARG A 45 3.13 -38.31 -17.06
CA ARG A 45 3.47 -38.77 -15.72
C ARG A 45 4.95 -39.11 -15.60
N ARG A 46 5.50 -39.94 -16.50
CA ARG A 46 6.92 -40.32 -16.52
C ARG A 46 7.86 -39.13 -16.61
N ILE A 47 7.49 -38.10 -17.40
CA ILE A 47 8.27 -36.87 -17.51
C ILE A 47 8.31 -36.14 -16.16
N ARG A 48 7.18 -36.00 -15.46
CA ARG A 48 7.11 -35.32 -14.16
C ARG A 48 7.86 -36.10 -13.09
N GLU A 49 7.68 -37.42 -12.99
CA GLU A 49 8.38 -38.27 -12.04
C GLU A 49 9.91 -38.16 -12.20
N LEU A 50 10.41 -38.25 -13.44
CA LEU A 50 11.85 -38.11 -13.67
C LEU A 50 12.36 -36.68 -13.40
N ALA A 51 11.57 -35.65 -13.71
CA ALA A 51 11.92 -34.27 -13.41
C ALA A 51 12.04 -34.03 -11.90
N ASP A 52 11.09 -34.58 -11.11
CA ASP A 52 11.08 -34.49 -9.65
C ASP A 52 12.26 -35.29 -9.05
N GLU A 53 12.51 -36.51 -9.54
CA GLU A 53 13.64 -37.35 -9.10
C GLU A 53 15.00 -36.67 -9.33
N LEU A 54 15.14 -35.98 -10.46
CA LEU A 54 16.37 -35.27 -10.82
C LEU A 54 16.47 -33.87 -10.18
N GLY A 55 15.43 -33.40 -9.48
CA GLY A 55 15.36 -32.06 -8.92
C GLY A 55 15.31 -30.97 -10.00
N TYR A 56 14.77 -31.27 -11.19
CA TYR A 56 14.64 -30.27 -12.25
C TYR A 56 13.69 -29.15 -11.83
N ARG A 57 14.17 -27.94 -11.96
CA ARG A 57 13.33 -26.73 -11.79
C ARG A 57 13.25 -26.00 -13.12
N PRO A 58 12.04 -25.65 -13.58
CA PRO A 58 11.89 -24.79 -14.76
C PRO A 58 12.73 -23.52 -14.62
N ASN A 59 13.51 -23.20 -15.66
CA ASN A 59 14.26 -21.96 -15.68
C ASN A 59 13.32 -20.80 -16.06
N PRO A 60 13.01 -19.87 -15.13
CA PRO A 60 12.11 -18.75 -15.40
C PRO A 60 12.60 -17.90 -16.59
N HIS A 61 13.92 -17.75 -16.75
CA HIS A 61 14.51 -16.98 -17.86
C HIS A 61 14.24 -17.59 -19.22
N ALA A 62 14.27 -18.93 -19.33
CA ALA A 62 13.96 -19.62 -20.58
C ALA A 62 12.47 -19.49 -20.94
N THR A 63 11.60 -19.49 -19.94
CA THR A 63 10.16 -19.26 -20.12
C THR A 63 9.89 -17.81 -20.53
N SER A 64 10.52 -16.84 -19.88
CA SER A 64 10.34 -15.42 -20.17
C SER A 64 10.79 -15.02 -21.59
N LEU A 65 11.87 -15.62 -22.09
CA LEU A 65 12.32 -15.42 -23.48
C LEU A 65 11.29 -15.87 -24.51
N ARG A 66 10.56 -16.96 -24.22
CA ARG A 66 9.53 -17.51 -25.12
C ARG A 66 8.21 -16.74 -25.03
N THR A 67 7.80 -16.36 -23.83
CA THR A 67 6.50 -15.71 -23.59
C THR A 67 6.59 -14.18 -23.67
N ARG A 68 7.79 -13.62 -23.68
CA ARG A 68 8.07 -12.18 -23.50
C ARG A 68 7.49 -11.63 -22.20
N ARG A 69 7.25 -12.50 -21.19
CA ARG A 69 6.75 -12.14 -19.84
C ARG A 69 7.64 -12.76 -18.78
N SER A 70 8.02 -11.97 -17.81
CA SER A 70 8.81 -12.43 -16.67
C SER A 70 7.94 -13.04 -15.57
N ASN A 71 6.65 -12.74 -15.55
CA ASN A 71 5.72 -12.96 -14.45
C ASN A 71 6.20 -12.33 -13.13
N LEU A 72 6.98 -11.26 -13.24
CA LEU A 72 7.52 -10.50 -12.11
C LEU A 72 6.93 -9.09 -12.13
N VAL A 73 6.39 -8.67 -10.99
CA VAL A 73 5.87 -7.31 -10.76
C VAL A 73 6.81 -6.59 -9.80
N GLY A 74 7.27 -5.40 -10.19
CA GLY A 74 8.03 -4.53 -9.32
C GLY A 74 7.10 -3.74 -8.40
N VAL A 75 7.49 -3.60 -7.12
CA VAL A 75 6.71 -2.87 -6.13
C VAL A 75 7.62 -1.89 -5.41
N LEU A 76 7.25 -0.61 -5.43
CA LEU A 76 7.98 0.46 -4.75
C LEU A 76 7.13 1.03 -3.63
N PHE A 77 7.70 1.08 -2.42
CA PHE A 77 7.06 1.65 -1.24
C PHE A 77 8.03 2.54 -0.47
N PRO A 78 7.53 3.50 0.34
CA PRO A 78 8.42 4.34 1.14
C PRO A 78 9.18 3.50 2.18
N ARG A 79 8.47 2.72 3.01
CA ARG A 79 9.07 1.89 4.07
C ARG A 79 8.18 0.69 4.38
N LEU A 80 8.67 -0.51 4.13
CA LEU A 80 7.95 -1.76 4.46
C LEU A 80 7.81 -2.02 5.97
N SER A 81 8.54 -1.30 6.82
CA SER A 81 8.35 -1.36 8.27
C SER A 81 7.09 -0.66 8.76
N GLU A 82 6.42 0.13 7.91
CA GLU A 82 5.15 0.75 8.23
C GLU A 82 4.01 -0.24 8.04
N ILE A 83 3.23 -0.49 9.10
CA ILE A 83 2.15 -1.48 9.12
C ILE A 83 1.12 -1.27 7.99
N VAL A 84 0.84 -0.01 7.63
CA VAL A 84 -0.08 0.34 6.53
C VAL A 84 0.47 -0.16 5.21
N VAL A 85 1.73 0.14 4.94
CA VAL A 85 2.43 -0.27 3.71
C VAL A 85 2.58 -1.78 3.65
N ALA A 86 2.94 -2.41 4.77
CA ALA A 86 3.05 -3.86 4.88
C ALA A 86 1.71 -4.54 4.57
N THR A 87 0.59 -4.04 5.13
CA THR A 87 -0.75 -4.60 4.90
C THR A 87 -1.21 -4.42 3.44
N ILE A 88 -0.87 -3.30 2.80
CA ILE A 88 -1.13 -3.12 1.36
C ILE A 88 -0.31 -4.14 0.55
N TYR A 89 0.97 -4.33 0.92
CA TYR A 89 1.85 -5.28 0.24
C TYR A 89 1.38 -6.73 0.39
N GLU A 90 0.88 -7.13 1.56
CA GLU A 90 0.25 -8.43 1.75
C GLU A 90 -0.89 -8.65 0.74
N GLY A 91 -1.74 -7.65 0.53
CA GLY A 91 -2.79 -7.71 -0.49
C GLY A 91 -2.25 -7.79 -1.93
N VAL A 92 -1.13 -7.11 -2.22
CA VAL A 92 -0.43 -7.23 -3.51
C VAL A 92 0.10 -8.64 -3.70
N GLU A 93 0.80 -9.19 -2.71
CA GLU A 93 1.44 -10.51 -2.75
C GLU A 93 0.40 -11.63 -2.91
N GLU A 94 -0.67 -11.58 -2.12
CA GLU A 94 -1.78 -12.53 -2.20
C GLU A 94 -2.39 -12.61 -3.61
N GLU A 95 -2.75 -11.45 -4.19
CA GLU A 95 -3.34 -11.41 -5.53
C GLU A 95 -2.34 -11.76 -6.62
N ALA A 96 -1.08 -11.33 -6.50
CA ALA A 96 -0.01 -11.69 -7.43
C ALA A 96 0.21 -13.20 -7.47
N THR A 97 0.36 -13.83 -6.30
CA THR A 97 0.53 -15.29 -6.17
C THR A 97 -0.65 -16.04 -6.76
N ARG A 98 -1.90 -15.59 -6.49
CA ARG A 98 -3.11 -16.19 -7.06
C ARG A 98 -3.14 -16.12 -8.60
N ARG A 99 -2.47 -15.13 -9.18
CA ARG A 99 -2.33 -14.93 -10.63
C ARG A 99 -1.07 -15.57 -11.23
N GLY A 100 -0.28 -16.29 -10.43
CA GLY A 100 0.97 -16.91 -10.87
C GLY A 100 2.09 -15.90 -11.13
N LEU A 101 2.02 -14.73 -10.48
CA LEU A 101 3.06 -13.70 -10.51
C LEU A 101 3.92 -13.77 -9.26
N SER A 102 5.16 -13.34 -9.40
CA SER A 102 6.07 -13.04 -8.29
C SER A 102 6.21 -11.53 -8.12
N THR A 103 6.55 -11.09 -6.93
CA THR A 103 6.80 -9.66 -6.64
C THR A 103 8.27 -9.42 -6.30
N PHE A 104 8.77 -8.26 -6.69
CA PHE A 104 10.06 -7.74 -6.25
C PHE A 104 9.84 -6.37 -5.61
N VAL A 105 9.91 -6.32 -4.29
CA VAL A 105 9.61 -5.11 -3.53
C VAL A 105 10.89 -4.39 -3.08
N THR A 106 10.85 -3.05 -3.05
CA THR A 106 11.97 -2.22 -2.60
C THR A 106 11.48 -0.98 -1.86
N ASN A 107 12.32 -0.47 -0.94
CA ASN A 107 12.08 0.77 -0.22
C ASN A 107 12.73 1.96 -0.93
N THR A 108 12.03 3.09 -0.94
CA THR A 108 12.47 4.35 -1.53
C THR A 108 12.74 5.44 -0.50
N HIS A 109 12.25 5.25 0.73
CA HIS A 109 12.36 6.19 1.86
C HIS A 109 11.73 7.56 1.61
N ASP A 110 10.76 7.64 0.68
CA ASP A 110 10.15 8.91 0.22
C ASP A 110 11.18 9.91 -0.36
N ASP A 111 12.36 9.42 -0.76
CA ASP A 111 13.40 10.23 -1.38
C ASP A 111 13.34 10.11 -2.90
N PRO A 112 13.13 11.22 -3.64
CA PRO A 112 12.99 11.17 -5.10
C PRO A 112 14.24 10.66 -5.84
N ALA A 113 15.43 10.82 -5.29
CA ALA A 113 16.66 10.32 -5.90
C ALA A 113 16.74 8.79 -5.75
N THR A 114 16.47 8.30 -4.54
CA THR A 114 16.38 6.87 -4.25
C THR A 114 15.27 6.21 -5.06
N GLN A 115 14.11 6.86 -5.20
CA GLN A 115 12.99 6.33 -6.00
C GLN A 115 13.42 6.10 -7.46
N ARG A 116 14.08 7.07 -8.10
CA ARG A 116 14.60 6.90 -9.48
C ARG A 116 15.62 5.76 -9.58
N GLU A 117 16.56 5.68 -8.64
CA GLU A 117 17.54 4.58 -8.59
C GLU A 117 16.81 3.22 -8.50
N ARG A 118 15.82 3.10 -7.62
CA ARG A 118 15.05 1.87 -7.43
C ARG A 118 14.20 1.50 -8.63
N ILE A 119 13.60 2.48 -9.31
CA ILE A 119 12.91 2.28 -10.59
C ILE A 119 13.89 1.64 -11.60
N GLY A 120 15.05 2.22 -11.82
CA GLY A 120 16.05 1.68 -12.74
C GLY A 120 16.50 0.25 -12.37
N MET A 121 16.74 0.00 -11.07
CA MET A 121 17.10 -1.33 -10.56
C MET A 121 16.00 -2.37 -10.83
N VAL A 122 14.74 -2.02 -10.59
CA VAL A 122 13.58 -2.92 -10.78
C VAL A 122 13.36 -3.19 -12.26
N LEU A 123 13.43 -2.17 -13.11
CA LEU A 123 13.33 -2.31 -14.57
C LEU A 123 14.45 -3.20 -15.13
N GLY A 124 15.66 -3.12 -14.61
CA GLY A 124 16.77 -4.01 -14.95
C GLY A 124 16.48 -5.49 -14.68
N ARG A 125 15.49 -5.82 -13.86
CA ARG A 125 14.99 -7.18 -13.61
C ARG A 125 13.96 -7.65 -14.65
N ARG A 126 13.63 -6.81 -15.63
CA ARG A 126 12.65 -7.09 -16.68
C ARG A 126 11.26 -7.41 -16.12
N VAL A 127 10.79 -6.63 -15.14
CA VAL A 127 9.44 -6.75 -14.62
C VAL A 127 8.39 -6.51 -15.72
N ASP A 128 7.23 -7.16 -15.63
CA ASP A 128 6.13 -6.97 -16.57
C ASP A 128 5.39 -5.64 -16.33
N GLY A 129 5.53 -5.07 -15.13
CA GLY A 129 4.97 -3.79 -14.75
C GLY A 129 5.29 -3.43 -13.31
N LEU A 130 4.86 -2.21 -12.89
CA LEU A 130 5.16 -1.66 -11.57
C LEU A 130 3.90 -1.29 -10.79
N ILE A 131 3.94 -1.50 -9.47
CA ILE A 131 3.02 -0.93 -8.48
C ILE A 131 3.83 0.07 -7.64
N ILE A 132 3.41 1.33 -7.60
CA ILE A 132 4.14 2.42 -6.98
C ILE A 132 3.28 3.02 -5.86
N GLY A 133 3.71 2.87 -4.61
CA GLY A 133 2.97 3.30 -3.41
C GLY A 133 3.54 4.53 -2.71
N ASP A 134 4.60 5.10 -3.26
CA ASP A 134 5.33 6.26 -2.73
C ASP A 134 5.27 7.47 -3.67
N ALA A 135 4.24 7.57 -4.50
CA ALA A 135 4.08 8.68 -5.42
C ALA A 135 3.94 10.01 -4.66
N HIS A 136 4.62 11.05 -5.15
CA HIS A 136 4.43 12.43 -4.74
C HIS A 136 3.35 13.09 -5.60
N LEU A 137 2.60 14.05 -5.05
CA LEU A 137 1.49 14.73 -5.73
C LEU A 137 1.88 15.32 -7.09
N ASP A 138 3.07 15.91 -7.18
CA ASP A 138 3.58 16.51 -8.41
C ASP A 138 3.89 15.50 -9.52
N GLY A 139 4.05 14.22 -9.17
CA GLY A 139 4.39 13.15 -10.11
C GLY A 139 5.78 13.28 -10.75
N ALA A 140 6.65 14.13 -10.24
CA ALA A 140 7.93 14.45 -10.89
C ALA A 140 8.82 13.22 -11.11
N ALA A 141 8.86 12.28 -10.17
CA ALA A 141 9.64 11.06 -10.31
C ALA A 141 9.04 10.07 -11.33
N LEU A 142 7.75 10.21 -11.66
CA LEU A 142 7.05 9.36 -12.63
C LEU A 142 7.18 9.87 -14.07
N ALA A 143 7.70 11.07 -14.25
CA ALA A 143 8.07 11.62 -15.57
C ALA A 143 9.45 11.13 -16.05
N ASP A 144 10.08 10.19 -15.34
CA ASP A 144 11.38 9.63 -15.73
C ASP A 144 11.24 8.82 -17.04
N PRO A 145 12.04 9.14 -18.09
CA PRO A 145 12.05 8.39 -19.35
C PRO A 145 12.29 6.89 -19.19
N ALA A 146 12.91 6.45 -18.08
CA ALA A 146 13.09 5.02 -17.79
C ALA A 146 11.75 4.27 -17.66
N LEU A 147 10.66 4.98 -17.33
CA LEU A 147 9.31 4.41 -17.24
C LEU A 147 8.57 4.33 -18.59
N ASP A 148 9.11 4.95 -19.65
CA ASP A 148 8.46 4.97 -20.95
C ASP A 148 8.21 3.55 -21.47
N GLY A 149 6.94 3.29 -21.82
CA GLY A 149 6.51 1.98 -22.30
C GLY A 149 6.35 0.90 -21.22
N THR A 150 6.69 1.18 -19.96
CA THR A 150 6.47 0.23 -18.84
C THR A 150 5.09 0.46 -18.21
N PRO A 151 4.19 -0.53 -18.21
CA PRO A 151 2.93 -0.42 -17.51
C PRO A 151 3.14 -0.22 -16.01
N PHE A 152 2.51 0.80 -15.42
CA PHE A 152 2.50 0.97 -13.96
C PHE A 152 1.15 1.50 -13.46
N VAL A 153 0.87 1.26 -12.19
CA VAL A 153 -0.27 1.80 -11.45
C VAL A 153 0.20 2.29 -10.09
N LEU A 154 -0.52 3.26 -9.55
CA LEU A 154 -0.27 3.77 -8.20
C LEU A 154 -1.16 3.03 -7.20
N VAL A 155 -0.69 2.93 -5.95
CA VAL A 155 -1.47 2.40 -4.83
C VAL A 155 -1.28 3.29 -3.60
N ASN A 156 -2.30 3.39 -2.75
CA ASN A 156 -2.27 4.21 -1.53
C ASN A 156 -2.21 5.73 -1.80
N ARG A 157 -1.26 6.18 -2.60
CA ARG A 157 -1.10 7.59 -3.01
C ARG A 157 -1.46 7.78 -4.48
N ARG A 158 -1.90 8.99 -4.82
CA ARG A 158 -2.17 9.47 -6.17
C ARG A 158 -1.25 10.63 -6.54
N THR A 159 -1.26 10.98 -7.81
CA THR A 159 -0.64 12.22 -8.33
C THR A 159 -1.71 13.15 -8.90
N ASP A 160 -1.37 14.42 -9.07
CA ASP A 160 -2.21 15.39 -9.79
C ASP A 160 -2.03 15.27 -11.32
N THR A 161 -1.09 14.45 -11.78
CA THR A 161 -0.80 14.21 -13.20
C THR A 161 -1.68 13.13 -13.85
N GLY A 162 -2.65 12.54 -13.11
CA GLY A 162 -3.68 11.67 -13.69
C GLY A 162 -3.27 10.23 -13.95
N HIS A 163 -2.21 9.73 -13.33
CA HIS A 163 -1.86 8.30 -13.42
C HIS A 163 -2.91 7.42 -12.71
N PRO A 164 -3.24 6.24 -13.29
CA PRO A 164 -4.18 5.32 -12.67
C PRO A 164 -3.73 4.89 -11.28
N ALA A 165 -4.61 5.02 -10.30
CA ALA A 165 -4.33 4.77 -8.89
C ALA A 165 -5.45 3.95 -8.24
N VAL A 166 -5.10 3.13 -7.25
CA VAL A 166 -6.04 2.53 -6.30
C VAL A 166 -5.79 3.17 -4.93
N THR A 167 -6.77 3.94 -4.47
CA THR A 167 -6.66 4.72 -3.23
C THR A 167 -7.84 4.49 -2.30
N CYS A 168 -7.72 4.89 -1.04
CA CYS A 168 -8.84 5.16 -0.18
C CYS A 168 -9.45 6.52 -0.56
N ASP A 169 -10.75 6.74 -0.30
CA ASP A 169 -11.33 8.08 -0.29
C ASP A 169 -10.91 8.82 0.99
N ASP A 170 -9.66 9.29 0.96
CA ASP A 170 -9.01 9.96 2.08
C ASP A 170 -9.75 11.25 2.48
N ARG A 171 -10.32 11.96 1.49
CA ARG A 171 -11.09 13.18 1.73
C ARG A 171 -12.40 12.90 2.47
N LEU A 172 -13.12 11.86 2.06
CA LEU A 172 -14.31 11.40 2.77
C LEU A 172 -13.97 10.94 4.19
N GLY A 173 -12.84 10.24 4.36
CA GLY A 173 -12.38 9.80 5.68
C GLY A 173 -12.11 10.96 6.63
N GLY A 174 -11.37 12.00 6.19
CA GLY A 174 -11.15 13.21 6.97
C GLY A 174 -12.45 13.95 7.28
N ARG A 175 -13.38 14.04 6.32
CA ARG A 175 -14.70 14.61 6.52
C ARG A 175 -15.51 13.88 7.61
N ARG A 176 -15.50 12.55 7.64
CA ARG A 176 -16.19 11.74 8.66
C ARG A 176 -15.67 12.00 10.07
N VAL A 177 -14.34 12.19 10.24
CA VAL A 177 -13.77 12.59 11.53
C VAL A 177 -14.27 13.96 11.95
N ALA A 178 -14.30 14.93 11.00
CA ALA A 178 -14.81 16.27 11.27
C ALA A 178 -16.28 16.25 11.68
N GLU A 179 -17.13 15.49 10.99
CA GLU A 179 -18.54 15.29 11.33
C GLU A 179 -18.69 14.73 12.76
N HIS A 180 -17.94 13.68 13.07
CA HIS A 180 -17.94 13.09 14.42
C HIS A 180 -17.54 14.10 15.51
N PHE A 181 -16.49 14.88 15.30
CA PHE A 181 -16.08 15.88 16.29
C PHE A 181 -17.09 17.04 16.41
N LEU A 182 -17.73 17.45 15.31
CA LEU A 182 -18.80 18.46 15.32
C LEU A 182 -20.03 17.96 16.10
N ASP A 183 -20.42 16.70 15.91
CA ASP A 183 -21.55 16.06 16.61
C ASP A 183 -21.27 15.94 18.12
N LEU A 184 -20.01 15.76 18.54
CA LEU A 184 -19.57 15.80 19.93
C LEU A 184 -19.46 17.24 20.50
N GLY A 185 -19.63 18.26 19.67
CA GLY A 185 -19.60 19.68 20.07
C GLY A 185 -18.21 20.32 20.06
N HIS A 186 -17.19 19.66 19.52
CA HIS A 186 -15.85 20.22 19.42
C HIS A 186 -15.78 21.36 18.39
N ARG A 187 -15.45 22.57 18.83
CA ARG A 187 -15.31 23.75 17.97
C ARG A 187 -13.86 24.22 17.86
N ARG A 188 -13.01 23.92 18.83
CA ARG A 188 -11.57 24.19 18.82
C ARG A 188 -10.85 22.87 18.54
N VAL A 189 -10.46 22.67 17.28
CA VAL A 189 -9.88 21.43 16.80
C VAL A 189 -8.61 21.68 16.03
N ALA A 190 -7.65 20.77 16.11
CA ALA A 190 -6.41 20.85 15.36
C ALA A 190 -6.19 19.60 14.50
N VAL A 191 -5.32 19.71 13.51
CA VAL A 191 -4.91 18.63 12.64
C VAL A 191 -3.39 18.44 12.74
N ILE A 192 -2.97 17.20 13.02
CA ILE A 192 -1.60 16.77 12.82
C ILE A 192 -1.55 16.13 11.45
N ALA A 193 -1.15 16.94 10.47
CA ALA A 193 -1.10 16.61 9.06
C ALA A 193 0.19 15.86 8.71
N GLY A 194 0.11 15.03 7.67
CA GLY A 194 1.30 14.36 7.12
C GLY A 194 2.14 15.27 6.23
N GLU A 195 3.06 14.67 5.51
CA GLU A 195 3.90 15.36 4.56
C GLU A 195 3.10 16.01 3.42
N PRO A 196 3.35 17.27 3.06
CA PRO A 196 2.57 17.99 2.04
C PRO A 196 2.64 17.37 0.63
N PHE A 197 3.70 16.63 0.32
CA PHE A 197 3.86 15.95 -0.96
C PHE A 197 3.01 14.68 -1.08
N ALA A 198 2.49 14.16 0.02
CA ALA A 198 1.75 12.90 0.06
C ALA A 198 0.23 13.15 -0.01
N SER A 199 -0.42 12.62 -1.04
CA SER A 199 -1.87 12.80 -1.24
C SER A 199 -2.69 12.34 -0.04
N THR A 200 -2.30 11.25 0.63
CA THR A 200 -3.00 10.72 1.81
C THR A 200 -3.13 11.76 2.94
N GLY A 201 -2.03 12.40 3.32
CA GLY A 201 -2.04 13.44 4.34
C GLY A 201 -2.82 14.68 3.92
N THR A 202 -2.61 15.12 2.68
CA THR A 202 -3.26 16.32 2.12
C THR A 202 -4.77 16.14 1.97
N ASP A 203 -5.23 15.02 1.40
CA ASP A 203 -6.64 14.77 1.17
C ASP A 203 -7.41 14.57 2.49
N ARG A 204 -6.85 13.86 3.49
CA ARG A 204 -7.41 13.70 4.84
C ARG A 204 -7.58 15.05 5.52
N THR A 205 -6.51 15.87 5.51
CA THR A 205 -6.52 17.23 6.08
C THR A 205 -7.55 18.11 5.39
N THR A 206 -7.60 18.09 4.06
CA THR A 206 -8.56 18.87 3.27
C THR A 206 -9.99 18.48 3.58
N GLY A 207 -10.32 17.18 3.60
CA GLY A 207 -11.65 16.71 3.93
C GLY A 207 -12.13 17.16 5.31
N PHE A 208 -11.23 17.11 6.30
CA PHE A 208 -11.49 17.57 7.66
C PHE A 208 -11.71 19.09 7.73
N THR A 209 -10.78 19.86 7.19
CA THR A 209 -10.83 21.34 7.27
C THR A 209 -11.97 21.93 6.47
N ASP A 210 -12.30 21.36 5.30
CA ASP A 210 -13.44 21.78 4.48
C ASP A 210 -14.75 21.59 5.25
N ARG A 211 -14.94 20.49 5.93
CA ARG A 211 -16.16 20.22 6.70
C ARG A 211 -16.34 21.21 7.87
N TYR A 212 -15.24 21.57 8.56
CA TYR A 212 -15.30 22.62 9.59
C TYR A 212 -15.59 24.02 8.99
N ARG A 213 -15.02 24.32 7.83
CA ARG A 213 -15.32 25.58 7.10
C ARG A 213 -16.80 25.65 6.69
N GLU A 214 -17.37 24.56 6.19
CA GLU A 214 -18.81 24.44 5.87
C GLU A 214 -19.69 24.65 7.11
N ALA A 215 -19.24 24.28 8.29
CA ALA A 215 -19.92 24.53 9.55
C ALA A 215 -19.73 25.96 10.10
N GLY A 216 -19.06 26.85 9.37
CA GLY A 216 -18.76 28.22 9.82
C GLY A 216 -17.65 28.32 10.88
N LEU A 217 -16.83 27.28 11.02
CA LEU A 217 -15.77 27.15 12.01
C LEU A 217 -14.40 26.88 11.33
N PRO A 218 -13.89 27.79 10.48
CA PRO A 218 -12.63 27.55 9.78
C PRO A 218 -11.47 27.39 10.77
N LEU A 219 -10.63 26.41 10.54
CA LEU A 219 -9.45 26.19 11.38
C LEU A 219 -8.39 27.28 11.13
N PRO A 220 -7.84 27.88 12.20
CA PRO A 220 -6.66 28.72 12.07
C PRO A 220 -5.48 27.96 11.50
N ALA A 221 -4.68 28.60 10.62
CA ALA A 221 -3.54 27.92 9.97
C ALA A 221 -2.54 27.31 10.97
N HIS A 222 -2.33 27.97 12.13
CA HIS A 222 -1.43 27.48 13.17
C HIS A 222 -1.92 26.24 13.91
N TRP A 223 -3.18 25.80 13.70
CA TRP A 223 -3.73 24.55 14.22
C TRP A 223 -3.62 23.39 13.23
N VAL A 224 -3.03 23.59 12.08
CA VAL A 224 -2.62 22.52 11.15
C VAL A 224 -1.10 22.41 11.26
N ARG A 225 -0.61 21.29 11.82
CA ARG A 225 0.82 21.04 12.00
C ARG A 225 1.25 19.89 11.10
N HIS A 226 2.16 20.17 10.17
CA HIS A 226 2.76 19.15 9.33
C HIS A 226 3.86 18.41 10.09
N CYS A 227 3.86 17.10 9.99
CA CYS A 227 4.89 16.21 10.53
C CYS A 227 5.06 15.00 9.61
N GLY A 228 6.05 14.16 9.88
CA GLY A 228 6.13 12.84 9.26
C GLY A 228 4.93 11.96 9.64
N PHE A 229 4.84 10.79 9.02
CA PHE A 229 3.80 9.81 9.34
C PHE A 229 4.18 8.91 10.53
N ASP A 230 5.04 9.39 11.44
CA ASP A 230 5.61 8.63 12.55
C ASP A 230 5.16 9.16 13.93
N THR A 231 5.43 8.36 14.96
CA THR A 231 5.06 8.67 16.35
C THR A 231 5.83 9.86 16.90
N ALA A 232 7.10 10.03 16.55
CA ALA A 232 7.93 11.12 17.07
C ALA A 232 7.49 12.46 16.53
N GLY A 233 7.16 12.54 15.23
CA GLY A 233 6.58 13.72 14.60
C GLY A 233 5.23 14.09 15.20
N GLY A 234 4.34 13.08 15.37
CA GLY A 234 3.05 13.26 16.03
C GLY A 234 3.16 13.78 17.45
N HIS A 235 4.10 13.25 18.23
CA HIS A 235 4.37 13.71 19.61
C HIS A 235 4.81 15.18 19.65
N ARG A 236 5.80 15.57 18.84
CA ARG A 236 6.29 16.97 18.79
C ARG A 236 5.18 17.94 18.39
N ALA A 237 4.45 17.62 17.32
CA ALA A 237 3.35 18.46 16.85
C ALA A 237 2.23 18.61 17.89
N ALA A 238 1.87 17.53 18.57
CA ALA A 238 0.87 17.54 19.64
C ALA A 238 1.35 18.34 20.85
N ALA A 239 2.60 18.18 21.27
CA ALA A 239 3.16 18.93 22.40
C ALA A 239 3.09 20.45 22.12
N GLU A 240 3.42 20.92 20.91
CA GLU A 240 3.28 22.32 20.53
C GLU A 240 1.83 22.80 20.58
N LEU A 241 0.87 22.02 20.04
CA LEU A 241 -0.54 22.37 19.99
C LEU A 241 -1.18 22.42 21.40
N LEU A 242 -0.73 21.56 22.32
CA LEU A 242 -1.33 21.38 23.63
C LEU A 242 -0.72 22.23 24.73
N SER A 243 0.47 22.82 24.53
CA SER A 243 1.19 23.62 25.52
C SER A 243 0.64 25.06 25.69
N GLY A 244 -0.20 25.53 24.78
CA GLY A 244 -0.76 26.89 24.81
C GLY A 244 -2.02 27.04 25.68
N PRO A 245 -2.35 28.29 26.10
CA PRO A 245 -3.58 28.56 26.86
C PRO A 245 -4.86 28.28 26.06
N ASP A 246 -4.81 28.44 24.74
CA ASP A 246 -5.93 28.20 23.81
C ASP A 246 -5.82 26.84 23.11
N ARG A 247 -5.45 25.80 23.85
CA ARG A 247 -5.30 24.48 23.29
C ARG A 247 -6.59 23.95 22.64
N PRO A 248 -6.47 23.12 21.58
CA PRO A 248 -7.62 22.43 21.00
C PRO A 248 -8.25 21.43 21.98
N THR A 249 -9.54 21.21 21.85
CA THR A 249 -10.27 20.18 22.61
C THR A 249 -10.32 18.84 21.89
N ALA A 250 -9.99 18.84 20.59
CA ALA A 250 -9.89 17.63 19.80
C ALA A 250 -8.76 17.75 18.77
N ILE A 251 -8.08 16.64 18.51
CA ILE A 251 -7.02 16.53 17.51
C ILE A 251 -7.38 15.40 16.53
N PHE A 252 -7.32 15.71 15.24
CA PHE A 252 -7.28 14.71 14.19
C PHE A 252 -5.83 14.50 13.75
N ALA A 253 -5.30 13.33 13.98
CA ALA A 253 -4.01 12.91 13.43
C ALA A 253 -4.26 12.10 12.15
N VAL A 254 -3.59 12.45 11.05
CA VAL A 254 -3.89 11.87 9.73
C VAL A 254 -3.46 10.41 9.57
N ASN A 255 -2.85 9.81 10.60
CA ASN A 255 -2.64 8.36 10.71
C ASN A 255 -2.54 7.91 12.17
N ASP A 256 -2.65 6.61 12.42
CA ASP A 256 -2.62 6.05 13.77
C ASP A 256 -1.27 6.21 14.47
N LEU A 257 -0.15 6.20 13.73
CA LEU A 257 1.17 6.41 14.35
C LEU A 257 1.32 7.83 14.89
N ALA A 258 0.88 8.84 14.13
CA ALA A 258 0.86 10.23 14.63
C ALA A 258 -0.13 10.38 15.79
N ALA A 259 -1.26 9.66 15.77
CA ALA A 259 -2.20 9.61 16.89
C ALA A 259 -1.55 8.99 18.14
N ILE A 260 -0.81 7.90 18.02
CA ILE A 260 -0.05 7.29 19.13
C ILE A 260 0.98 8.29 19.68
N GLY A 261 1.67 9.03 18.81
CA GLY A 261 2.54 10.12 19.24
C GLY A 261 1.80 11.20 20.03
N THR A 262 0.61 11.58 19.56
CA THR A 262 -0.28 12.53 20.23
C THR A 262 -0.69 12.03 21.63
N MET A 263 -1.00 10.74 21.78
CA MET A 263 -1.27 10.12 23.08
C MET A 263 -0.08 10.27 24.05
N GLY A 264 1.14 10.09 23.53
CA GLY A 264 2.37 10.32 24.29
C GLY A 264 2.47 11.75 24.82
N ALA A 265 2.25 12.75 23.97
CA ALA A 265 2.27 14.16 24.36
C ALA A 265 1.16 14.51 25.37
N ALA A 266 -0.06 13.99 25.16
CA ALA A 266 -1.16 14.17 26.11
C ALA A 266 -0.82 13.60 27.50
N ARG A 267 -0.26 12.38 27.56
CA ARG A 267 0.22 11.77 28.81
C ARG A 267 1.26 12.64 29.51
N ASP A 268 2.26 13.13 28.78
CA ASP A 268 3.36 13.94 29.35
C ASP A 268 2.85 15.28 29.91
N LEU A 269 1.72 15.78 29.39
CA LEU A 269 1.03 16.98 29.87
C LEU A 269 -0.08 16.66 30.90
N GLY A 270 -0.26 15.40 31.32
CA GLY A 270 -1.27 14.99 32.27
C GLY A 270 -2.71 15.06 31.76
N LEU A 271 -2.92 15.06 30.43
CA LEU A 271 -4.24 15.13 29.80
C LEU A 271 -4.84 13.72 29.63
N ARG A 272 -6.10 13.56 29.99
CA ARG A 272 -6.83 12.30 29.85
C ARG A 272 -7.52 12.28 28.47
N LEU A 273 -7.17 11.28 27.67
CA LEU A 273 -7.81 11.08 26.37
C LEU A 273 -9.28 10.65 26.55
N GLY A 274 -10.13 11.23 25.73
CA GLY A 274 -11.56 11.00 25.81
C GLY A 274 -12.28 11.86 26.86
N GLU A 275 -11.55 12.54 27.75
CA GLU A 275 -12.10 13.46 28.75
C GLU A 275 -11.59 14.89 28.57
N ASP A 276 -10.27 15.09 28.59
CA ASP A 276 -9.63 16.42 28.48
C ASP A 276 -9.24 16.76 27.04
N LEU A 277 -9.07 15.70 26.21
CA LEU A 277 -8.70 15.80 24.79
C LEU A 277 -9.35 14.65 24.01
N ALA A 278 -10.13 14.97 22.99
CA ALA A 278 -10.58 13.99 22.00
C ALA A 278 -9.51 13.76 20.95
N LEU A 279 -9.34 12.51 20.51
CA LEU A 279 -8.36 12.13 19.51
C LEU A 279 -8.96 11.14 18.50
N ALA A 280 -8.70 11.40 17.21
CA ALA A 280 -8.97 10.43 16.14
C ALA A 280 -7.73 10.24 15.27
N GLY A 281 -7.55 9.01 14.80
CA GLY A 281 -6.51 8.60 13.84
C GLY A 281 -7.09 8.25 12.47
N PHE A 282 -6.25 7.61 11.65
CA PHE A 282 -6.61 7.10 10.34
C PHE A 282 -5.79 5.84 10.03
N ASN A 283 -6.37 4.90 9.35
CA ASN A 283 -6.00 3.59 8.85
C ASN A 283 -6.65 2.45 9.64
N ASP A 284 -7.00 2.64 10.91
CA ASP A 284 -7.54 1.61 11.81
C ASP A 284 -6.65 0.36 11.82
N THR A 285 -5.37 0.60 12.07
CA THR A 285 -4.39 -0.49 12.23
C THR A 285 -4.77 -1.39 13.41
N PRO A 286 -4.35 -2.65 13.45
CA PRO A 286 -4.65 -3.55 14.58
C PRO A 286 -4.29 -2.97 15.95
N LEU A 287 -3.28 -2.10 16.01
CA LEU A 287 -2.88 -1.41 17.25
C LEU A 287 -3.98 -0.49 17.80
N ALA A 288 -4.77 0.13 16.93
CA ALA A 288 -5.75 1.14 17.32
C ALA A 288 -6.78 0.62 18.35
N ALA A 289 -7.19 -0.64 18.24
CA ALA A 289 -8.14 -1.27 19.16
C ALA A 289 -7.51 -1.67 20.50
N GLU A 290 -6.20 -1.97 20.51
CA GLU A 290 -5.50 -2.59 21.64
C GLU A 290 -4.72 -1.58 22.50
N LEU A 291 -4.79 -0.28 22.18
CA LEU A 291 -4.17 0.78 22.98
C LEU A 291 -4.86 0.89 24.34
N PRO A 292 -4.17 1.34 25.43
CA PRO A 292 -4.77 1.55 26.76
C PRO A 292 -6.05 2.40 26.75
N VAL A 293 -6.13 3.37 25.83
CA VAL A 293 -7.36 4.06 25.43
C VAL A 293 -7.58 3.72 23.96
N PRO A 294 -8.53 2.84 23.60
CA PRO A 294 -8.76 2.44 22.22
C PRO A 294 -9.02 3.64 21.32
N LEU A 295 -8.30 3.69 20.19
CA LEU A 295 -8.25 4.82 19.29
C LEU A 295 -9.44 4.82 18.32
N THR A 296 -10.23 5.88 18.32
CA THR A 296 -11.14 6.20 17.20
C THR A 296 -10.31 6.42 15.95
N SER A 297 -10.60 5.66 14.89
CA SER A 297 -9.79 5.74 13.67
C SER A 297 -10.64 5.47 12.43
N VAL A 298 -10.23 6.03 11.30
CA VAL A 298 -10.85 5.75 10.01
C VAL A 298 -10.23 4.50 9.41
N ARG A 299 -11.02 3.46 9.24
CA ARG A 299 -10.59 2.22 8.59
C ARG A 299 -10.41 2.42 7.11
N SER A 300 -9.17 2.22 6.65
CA SER A 300 -8.80 2.16 5.24
C SER A 300 -8.74 0.70 4.77
N PRO A 301 -9.32 0.35 3.62
CA PRO A 301 -9.31 -1.03 3.10
C PRO A 301 -7.94 -1.41 2.48
N MET A 302 -6.87 -1.37 3.28
CA MET A 302 -5.46 -1.47 2.87
C MET A 302 -5.16 -2.71 2.02
N ALA A 303 -5.48 -3.91 2.50
CA ALA A 303 -5.22 -5.15 1.76
C ALA A 303 -6.01 -5.20 0.43
N GLU A 304 -7.25 -4.67 0.41
CA GLU A 304 -8.04 -4.61 -0.83
C GLU A 304 -7.45 -3.61 -1.83
N GLN A 305 -6.85 -2.50 -1.38
CA GLN A 305 -6.09 -1.61 -2.28
C GLN A 305 -4.98 -2.37 -2.98
N GLY A 306 -4.20 -3.17 -2.25
CA GLY A 306 -3.13 -4.02 -2.80
C GLY A 306 -3.66 -5.01 -3.84
N ARG A 307 -4.72 -5.76 -3.51
CA ARG A 307 -5.35 -6.71 -4.44
C ARG A 307 -5.85 -6.03 -5.72
N ARG A 308 -6.50 -4.89 -5.60
CA ARG A 308 -7.01 -4.14 -6.76
C ARG A 308 -5.88 -3.54 -7.60
N ALA A 309 -4.80 -3.09 -6.98
CA ALA A 309 -3.63 -2.59 -7.72
C ALA A 309 -3.05 -3.65 -8.65
N VAL A 310 -2.95 -4.92 -8.21
CA VAL A 310 -2.52 -6.02 -9.09
C VAL A 310 -3.50 -6.24 -10.25
N ARG A 311 -4.81 -6.27 -9.97
CA ARG A 311 -5.84 -6.44 -11.03
C ARG A 311 -5.79 -5.31 -12.05
N LEU A 312 -5.65 -4.07 -11.57
CA LEU A 312 -5.56 -2.88 -12.42
C LEU A 312 -4.29 -2.92 -13.28
N LEU A 313 -3.15 -3.30 -12.68
CA LEU A 313 -1.88 -3.44 -13.40
C LEU A 313 -1.98 -4.50 -14.51
N LEU A 314 -2.58 -5.66 -14.24
CA LEU A 314 -2.72 -6.73 -15.23
C LEU A 314 -3.56 -6.29 -16.44
N ARG A 315 -4.64 -5.53 -16.22
CA ARG A 315 -5.43 -4.93 -17.30
C ARG A 315 -4.59 -3.95 -18.11
N ARG A 316 -3.78 -3.13 -17.45
CA ARG A 316 -2.87 -2.19 -18.13
C ARG A 316 -1.79 -2.92 -18.94
N ILE A 317 -1.23 -4.01 -18.43
CA ILE A 317 -0.28 -4.88 -19.14
C ILE A 317 -0.95 -5.52 -20.39
N ALA A 318 -2.25 -5.80 -20.32
CA ALA A 318 -3.03 -6.29 -21.45
C ALA A 318 -3.38 -5.20 -22.48
N GLY A 319 -3.00 -3.95 -22.24
CA GLY A 319 -3.29 -2.80 -23.12
C GLY A 319 -4.72 -2.27 -22.98
N GLU A 320 -5.45 -2.66 -21.92
CA GLU A 320 -6.80 -2.15 -21.66
C GLU A 320 -6.74 -0.71 -21.12
N PRO A 321 -7.70 0.14 -21.46
CA PRO A 321 -7.88 1.42 -20.79
C PRO A 321 -8.29 1.17 -19.33
N VAL A 322 -7.62 1.83 -18.40
CA VAL A 322 -7.90 1.72 -16.97
C VAL A 322 -8.12 3.10 -16.36
N ALA A 323 -9.06 3.18 -15.43
CA ALA A 323 -9.31 4.36 -14.61
C ALA A 323 -8.88 4.09 -13.16
N SER A 324 -8.66 5.16 -12.41
CA SER A 324 -8.41 5.07 -10.96
C SER A 324 -9.61 4.47 -10.23
N GLU A 325 -9.33 3.71 -9.17
CA GLU A 325 -10.32 3.13 -8.28
C GLU A 325 -10.18 3.75 -6.90
N MET A 326 -11.29 4.22 -6.34
CA MET A 326 -11.35 4.82 -5.01
C MET A 326 -12.22 3.96 -4.10
N LEU A 327 -11.67 3.56 -2.94
CA LEU A 327 -12.33 2.67 -1.98
C LEU A 327 -12.88 3.48 -0.80
N GLY A 328 -14.11 3.21 -0.39
CA GLY A 328 -14.74 3.91 0.73
C GLY A 328 -14.08 3.57 2.06
N PRO A 329 -13.80 4.59 2.91
CA PRO A 329 -13.37 4.39 4.30
C PRO A 329 -14.57 4.16 5.23
N GLU A 330 -14.30 3.72 6.47
CA GLU A 330 -15.27 3.60 7.55
C GLU A 330 -14.72 4.25 8.83
N LEU A 331 -15.50 5.10 9.52
CA LEU A 331 -15.10 5.61 10.83
C LEU A 331 -15.45 4.59 11.92
N VAL A 332 -14.43 4.15 12.65
CA VAL A 332 -14.57 3.24 13.80
C VAL A 332 -14.41 4.05 15.09
N VAL A 333 -15.52 4.36 15.71
CA VAL A 333 -15.55 5.16 16.96
C VAL A 333 -15.15 4.30 18.15
N ARG A 334 -14.23 4.82 18.97
CA ARG A 334 -13.74 4.20 20.21
C ARG A 334 -13.58 5.26 21.32
N ALA A 335 -12.96 4.87 22.43
CA ALA A 335 -12.87 5.69 23.64
C ALA A 335 -12.07 7.00 23.48
N SER A 336 -11.09 7.06 22.58
CA SER A 336 -10.18 8.22 22.49
C SER A 336 -10.84 9.50 21.99
N SER A 337 -12.00 9.43 21.32
CA SER A 337 -12.73 10.63 20.86
C SER A 337 -13.68 11.19 21.91
N GLY A 338 -13.88 10.48 23.04
CA GLY A 338 -14.56 11.01 24.19
C GLY A 338 -16.07 11.04 24.14
N VAL A 339 -16.64 11.70 25.14
CA VAL A 339 -18.07 11.95 25.29
C VAL A 339 -18.44 13.34 24.77
N GLN A 340 -19.72 13.54 24.51
CA GLN A 340 -20.29 14.79 24.02
C GLN A 340 -19.99 15.98 24.96
N ILE A 341 -19.47 17.08 24.41
CA ILE A 341 -19.10 18.30 25.16
C ILE A 341 -20.20 19.38 25.07
N GLY A 342 -21.29 19.15 24.43
CA GLY A 342 -22.34 20.14 24.25
C GLY A 342 -23.75 19.57 24.34
N PRO A 343 -24.80 20.40 24.36
CA PRO A 343 -26.15 19.88 24.21
C PRO A 343 -26.28 19.13 22.89
N PRO A 344 -27.12 18.07 22.83
CA PRO A 344 -27.33 17.31 21.62
C PRO A 344 -27.75 18.25 20.48
N PRO A 345 -27.38 18.00 19.23
CA PRO A 345 -27.82 18.77 18.09
C PRO A 345 -29.35 18.75 18.04
N ARG A 346 -29.98 19.93 17.86
CA ARG A 346 -31.41 20.07 17.68
C ARG A 346 -31.84 19.67 16.27
#